data_2dee89bf4b1de7145c00e7024d719df7
#
_entry.id   2dee89bf4b1de7145c00e7024d719df7
#
_cell.length_a   1.000
_cell.length_b   1.000
_cell.length_c   1.000
_cell.angle_alpha   90.00
_cell.angle_beta   90.00
_cell.angle_gamma   90.00
#
_symmetry.space_group_name_H-M   'P 1'
#
loop_
_entity.id
_entity.type
_entity.pdbx_description
1 polymer ?
#
loop_
_entity_poly.entity_id
_entity_poly.type
_entity_poly.pdbx_seq_one_letter_code
_entity_poly.pdbx_strand_id
1 'polypeptide(L)'
;MVHFVGAGSGAADLITVRGAKLLGEADVVIYAGSLVNPALLDYTKEGCEIHDSAKLTLEEVIALIEKAEAEGKTTVRLHTGDSSIYGAVREQFDELEKRDIVYDVCPGVSAFCGAASALRAEYTLPDVSQTVIITRAPGRTPVPERESIRSLAAHQATMVLFLSTSLTELLQDELLAGGYTADTPAAVVYKATWPEEHIFRCTVGTLHETVTGNGLTKTSLIVVGNCLGDSYLRSLLYHPNFTTEFRKGAQ
;
A
#
# COMPACT_ATOMS: atom_id res chain seq x y z
N MET A 1 -20.72 -16.55 3.90
CA MET A 1 -19.25 -16.61 3.74
C MET A 1 -18.70 -15.23 3.42
N VAL A 2 -17.66 -14.78 4.12
CA VAL A 2 -17.06 -13.45 3.94
C VAL A 2 -15.69 -13.56 3.31
N HIS A 3 -15.41 -12.77 2.27
CA HIS A 3 -14.10 -12.70 1.61
C HIS A 3 -13.51 -11.30 1.79
N PHE A 4 -12.38 -11.19 2.50
CA PHE A 4 -11.59 -9.97 2.54
C PHE A 4 -10.71 -9.90 1.30
N VAL A 5 -10.94 -8.95 0.42
CA VAL A 5 -10.28 -8.87 -0.88
C VAL A 5 -9.47 -7.58 -0.98
N GLY A 6 -8.20 -7.71 -1.35
CA GLY A 6 -7.36 -6.56 -1.71
C GLY A 6 -7.73 -6.03 -3.09
N ALA A 7 -8.06 -4.75 -3.17
CA ALA A 7 -8.52 -4.08 -4.38
C ALA A 7 -7.40 -3.75 -5.41
N GLY A 8 -6.15 -3.98 -5.05
CA GLY A 8 -5.02 -3.54 -5.87
C GLY A 8 -4.61 -2.09 -5.62
N SER A 9 -3.56 -1.65 -6.30
CA SER A 9 -2.89 -0.38 -6.05
C SER A 9 -3.63 0.85 -6.62
N GLY A 10 -4.67 0.64 -7.47
CA GLY A 10 -5.41 1.77 -8.06
C GLY A 10 -6.13 1.41 -9.35
N ALA A 11 -5.44 0.97 -10.39
CA ALA A 11 -6.07 0.52 -11.62
C ALA A 11 -6.93 -0.73 -11.37
N ALA A 12 -8.11 -0.78 -11.95
CA ALA A 12 -9.07 -1.86 -11.70
C ALA A 12 -8.56 -3.23 -12.18
N ASP A 13 -7.74 -3.27 -13.21
CA ASP A 13 -7.13 -4.48 -13.77
C ASP A 13 -5.92 -4.99 -12.94
N LEU A 14 -5.50 -4.26 -11.92
CA LEU A 14 -4.50 -4.70 -10.93
C LEU A 14 -5.11 -5.44 -9.74
N ILE A 15 -6.40 -5.68 -9.75
CA ILE A 15 -7.00 -6.66 -8.85
C ILE A 15 -6.49 -8.07 -9.23
N THR A 16 -6.33 -8.94 -8.24
CA THR A 16 -5.97 -10.33 -8.56
C THR A 16 -7.13 -11.03 -9.29
N VAL A 17 -6.80 -12.02 -10.13
CA VAL A 17 -7.81 -12.85 -10.81
C VAL A 17 -8.79 -13.47 -9.83
N ARG A 18 -8.30 -13.91 -8.64
CA ARG A 18 -9.15 -14.42 -7.57
C ARG A 18 -10.08 -13.32 -7.02
N GLY A 19 -9.54 -12.12 -6.77
CA GLY A 19 -10.32 -11.00 -6.26
C GLY A 19 -11.45 -10.60 -7.22
N ALA A 20 -11.16 -10.51 -8.52
CA ALA A 20 -12.16 -10.21 -9.55
C ALA A 20 -13.26 -11.28 -9.61
N LYS A 21 -12.89 -12.57 -9.51
CA LYS A 21 -13.85 -13.66 -9.46
C LYS A 21 -14.76 -13.56 -8.22
N LEU A 22 -14.18 -13.34 -7.04
CA LEU A 22 -14.95 -13.18 -5.80
C LEU A 22 -15.91 -11.99 -5.87
N LEU A 23 -15.50 -10.85 -6.46
CA LEU A 23 -16.38 -9.70 -6.70
C LEU A 23 -17.56 -10.06 -7.62
N GLY A 24 -17.30 -10.81 -8.70
CA GLY A 24 -18.34 -11.25 -9.64
C GLY A 24 -19.34 -12.24 -9.04
N GLU A 25 -18.98 -12.94 -7.99
CA GLU A 25 -19.84 -13.92 -7.29
C GLU A 25 -20.55 -13.30 -6.06
N ALA A 26 -20.13 -12.11 -5.60
CA ALA A 26 -20.62 -11.47 -4.39
C ALA A 26 -22.10 -11.07 -4.48
N ASP A 27 -22.86 -11.30 -3.40
CA ASP A 27 -24.20 -10.77 -3.20
C ASP A 27 -24.17 -9.41 -2.50
N VAL A 28 -23.15 -9.20 -1.67
CA VAL A 28 -22.92 -7.95 -0.92
C VAL A 28 -21.47 -7.55 -1.06
N VAL A 29 -21.20 -6.30 -1.40
CA VAL A 29 -19.87 -5.69 -1.40
C VAL A 29 -19.84 -4.52 -0.44
N ILE A 30 -18.88 -4.58 0.51
CA ILE A 30 -18.60 -3.47 1.43
C ILE A 30 -17.20 -2.96 1.10
N TYR A 31 -17.05 -1.78 0.51
CA TYR A 31 -15.77 -1.25 0.03
C TYR A 31 -15.28 -0.05 0.83
N ALA A 32 -13.97 0.19 0.81
CA ALA A 32 -13.28 1.19 1.64
C ALA A 32 -13.34 2.61 1.02
N GLY A 33 -14.52 3.06 0.62
CA GLY A 33 -14.80 4.44 0.20
C GLY A 33 -13.89 4.99 -0.90
N SER A 34 -13.46 6.22 -0.74
CA SER A 34 -12.68 6.97 -1.74
C SER A 34 -11.26 6.44 -2.02
N LEU A 35 -10.81 5.42 -1.32
CA LEU A 35 -9.50 4.78 -1.50
C LEU A 35 -9.55 3.59 -2.46
N VAL A 36 -10.72 3.11 -2.81
CA VAL A 36 -10.95 2.02 -3.78
C VAL A 36 -11.44 2.63 -5.09
N ASN A 37 -10.85 2.20 -6.21
CA ASN A 37 -11.28 2.67 -7.53
C ASN A 37 -12.73 2.19 -7.80
N PRO A 38 -13.70 3.10 -8.04
CA PRO A 38 -15.08 2.72 -8.32
C PRO A 38 -15.26 1.78 -9.50
N ALA A 39 -14.37 1.81 -10.51
CA ALA A 39 -14.41 0.90 -11.65
C ALA A 39 -14.31 -0.60 -11.25
N LEU A 40 -13.83 -0.90 -10.04
CA LEU A 40 -13.86 -2.26 -9.51
C LEU A 40 -15.27 -2.77 -9.25
N LEU A 41 -16.24 -1.88 -9.01
CA LEU A 41 -17.62 -2.25 -8.81
C LEU A 41 -18.29 -2.75 -10.10
N ASP A 42 -17.71 -2.45 -11.27
CA ASP A 42 -18.16 -2.99 -12.56
C ASP A 42 -17.93 -4.51 -12.69
N TYR A 43 -17.09 -5.10 -11.83
CA TYR A 43 -16.92 -6.56 -11.76
C TYR A 43 -18.05 -7.27 -11.02
N THR A 44 -18.90 -6.53 -10.27
CA THR A 44 -19.98 -7.14 -9.50
C THR A 44 -21.10 -7.62 -10.41
N LYS A 45 -21.80 -8.70 -9.99
CA LYS A 45 -22.97 -9.18 -10.71
C LYS A 45 -24.17 -8.21 -10.55
N GLU A 46 -25.14 -8.32 -11.45
CA GLU A 46 -26.41 -7.61 -11.34
C GLU A 46 -27.13 -7.96 -10.02
N GLY A 47 -27.67 -6.95 -9.35
CA GLY A 47 -28.37 -7.11 -8.07
C GLY A 47 -27.46 -7.21 -6.85
N CYS A 48 -26.13 -7.06 -6.99
CA CYS A 48 -25.23 -7.00 -5.85
C CYS A 48 -25.50 -5.75 -4.99
N GLU A 49 -25.64 -5.95 -3.67
CA GLU A 49 -25.79 -4.83 -2.72
C GLU A 49 -24.42 -4.20 -2.46
N ILE A 50 -24.28 -2.87 -2.63
CA ILE A 50 -22.99 -2.16 -2.51
C ILE A 50 -23.06 -1.15 -1.37
N HIS A 51 -22.11 -1.23 -0.42
CA HIS A 51 -22.02 -0.36 0.75
C HIS A 51 -20.66 0.33 0.83
N ASP A 52 -20.67 1.66 1.02
CA ASP A 52 -19.46 2.45 1.27
C ASP A 52 -19.16 2.53 2.78
N SER A 53 -18.13 1.81 3.22
CA SER A 53 -17.75 1.78 4.62
C SER A 53 -17.06 3.05 5.14
N ALA A 54 -16.76 4.03 4.29
CA ALA A 54 -16.25 5.32 4.77
C ALA A 54 -17.27 6.08 5.66
N LYS A 55 -18.53 5.66 5.62
CA LYS A 55 -19.66 6.25 6.37
C LYS A 55 -20.15 5.36 7.51
N LEU A 56 -19.50 4.23 7.75
CA LEU A 56 -19.95 3.20 8.68
C LEU A 56 -18.95 3.03 9.83
N THR A 57 -19.47 2.70 11.00
CA THR A 57 -18.67 2.21 12.14
C THR A 57 -18.33 0.74 11.96
N LEU A 58 -17.44 0.20 12.82
CA LEU A 58 -17.14 -1.23 12.85
C LEU A 58 -18.40 -2.06 13.09
N GLU A 59 -19.21 -1.66 14.06
CA GLU A 59 -20.44 -2.34 14.44
C GLU A 59 -21.45 -2.37 13.29
N GLU A 60 -21.57 -1.28 12.53
CA GLU A 60 -22.44 -1.21 11.36
C GLU A 60 -21.96 -2.12 10.21
N VAL A 61 -20.62 -2.17 9.99
CA VAL A 61 -20.05 -3.11 9.01
C VAL A 61 -20.33 -4.56 9.43
N ILE A 62 -20.11 -4.89 10.70
CA ILE A 62 -20.37 -6.25 11.22
C ILE A 62 -21.87 -6.60 11.12
N ALA A 63 -22.76 -5.67 11.45
CA ALA A 63 -24.21 -5.90 11.34
C ALA A 63 -24.65 -6.18 9.89
N LEU A 64 -24.04 -5.51 8.89
CA LEU A 64 -24.30 -5.81 7.48
C LEU A 64 -23.84 -7.22 7.11
N ILE A 65 -22.66 -7.63 7.60
CA ILE A 65 -22.13 -8.97 7.36
C ILE A 65 -23.01 -10.04 8.03
N GLU A 66 -23.42 -9.84 9.29
CA GLU A 66 -24.31 -10.76 10.02
C GLU A 66 -25.65 -10.94 9.28
N LYS A 67 -26.23 -9.85 8.80
CA LYS A 67 -27.47 -9.90 8.02
C LYS A 67 -27.29 -10.70 6.73
N ALA A 68 -26.22 -10.44 5.99
CA ALA A 68 -25.91 -11.16 4.75
C ALA A 68 -25.70 -12.66 5.00
N GLU A 69 -24.97 -13.00 6.07
CA GLU A 69 -24.71 -14.41 6.46
C GLU A 69 -26.01 -15.12 6.85
N ALA A 70 -26.90 -14.48 7.61
CA ALA A 70 -28.21 -15.02 7.98
C ALA A 70 -29.11 -15.28 6.74
N GLU A 71 -28.92 -14.53 5.68
CA GLU A 71 -29.61 -14.69 4.40
C GLU A 71 -28.91 -15.69 3.45
N GLY A 72 -27.81 -16.32 3.88
CA GLY A 72 -27.01 -17.25 3.07
C GLY A 72 -26.26 -16.56 1.92
N LYS A 73 -26.03 -15.25 1.99
CA LYS A 73 -25.36 -14.44 0.99
C LYS A 73 -23.83 -14.47 1.15
N THR A 74 -23.13 -14.32 0.02
CA THR A 74 -21.68 -14.13 -0.01
C THR A 74 -21.33 -12.65 0.07
N THR A 75 -20.49 -12.29 1.04
CA THR A 75 -20.03 -10.90 1.24
C THR A 75 -18.58 -10.75 0.82
N VAL A 76 -18.26 -9.71 0.02
CA VAL A 76 -16.89 -9.25 -0.22
C VAL A 76 -16.64 -7.97 0.56
N ARG A 77 -15.62 -8.01 1.43
CA ARG A 77 -15.07 -6.85 2.10
C ARG A 77 -13.84 -6.36 1.30
N LEU A 78 -14.03 -5.32 0.48
CA LEU A 78 -13.02 -4.82 -0.47
C LEU A 78 -12.17 -3.71 0.16
N HIS A 79 -10.87 -3.97 0.32
CA HIS A 79 -9.89 -3.08 0.92
C HIS A 79 -8.92 -2.53 -0.11
N THR A 80 -8.48 -1.28 0.07
CA THR A 80 -7.45 -0.65 -0.76
C THR A 80 -6.14 -1.43 -0.72
N GLY A 81 -5.48 -1.59 -1.84
CA GLY A 81 -4.18 -2.25 -1.93
C GLY A 81 -4.23 -3.70 -1.50
N ASP A 82 -3.54 -4.00 -0.42
CA ASP A 82 -3.59 -5.25 0.33
C ASP A 82 -4.05 -4.97 1.76
N SER A 83 -4.97 -5.78 2.27
CA SER A 83 -5.59 -5.56 3.59
C SER A 83 -4.62 -5.72 4.76
N SER A 84 -3.48 -6.38 4.58
CA SER A 84 -2.47 -6.56 5.62
C SER A 84 -1.68 -5.28 5.96
N ILE A 85 -1.72 -4.26 5.08
CA ILE A 85 -0.99 -3.01 5.26
C ILE A 85 -1.97 -1.87 5.56
N TYR A 86 -2.05 -1.47 6.82
CA TYR A 86 -2.94 -0.39 7.32
C TYR A 86 -4.42 -0.58 6.99
N GLY A 87 -4.87 -1.82 6.82
CA GLY A 87 -6.22 -2.16 6.42
C GLY A 87 -7.27 -2.08 7.53
N ALA A 88 -6.88 -1.95 8.80
CA ALA A 88 -7.78 -2.02 9.97
C ALA A 88 -8.73 -3.25 9.93
N VAL A 89 -8.17 -4.40 9.56
CA VAL A 89 -8.94 -5.64 9.37
C VAL A 89 -8.93 -6.55 10.57
N ARG A 90 -7.91 -6.45 11.44
CA ARG A 90 -7.78 -7.35 12.59
C ARG A 90 -8.99 -7.29 13.51
N GLU A 91 -9.48 -6.10 13.81
CA GLU A 91 -10.67 -5.92 14.63
C GLU A 91 -11.93 -6.51 13.96
N GLN A 92 -12.02 -6.49 12.63
CA GLN A 92 -13.10 -7.15 11.90
C GLN A 92 -13.00 -8.67 12.00
N PHE A 93 -11.79 -9.25 11.86
CA PHE A 93 -11.57 -10.69 12.05
C PHE A 93 -11.98 -11.14 13.44
N ASP A 94 -11.55 -10.42 14.49
CA ASP A 94 -11.87 -10.72 15.89
C ASP A 94 -13.40 -10.71 16.15
N GLU A 95 -14.12 -9.77 15.48
CA GLU A 95 -15.59 -9.70 15.61
C GLU A 95 -16.31 -10.82 14.86
N LEU A 96 -15.79 -11.25 13.70
CA LEU A 96 -16.35 -12.40 12.97
C LEU A 96 -16.09 -13.72 13.71
N GLU A 97 -14.89 -13.90 14.27
CA GLU A 97 -14.54 -15.08 15.06
C GLU A 97 -15.43 -15.24 16.31
N LYS A 98 -15.76 -14.14 17.00
CA LYS A 98 -16.71 -14.16 18.15
C LYS A 98 -18.14 -14.61 17.77
N ARG A 99 -18.48 -14.54 16.49
CA ARG A 99 -19.79 -14.85 15.92
C ARG A 99 -19.81 -16.15 15.15
N ASP A 100 -18.71 -16.90 15.15
CA ASP A 100 -18.53 -18.12 14.34
C ASP A 100 -18.79 -17.90 12.84
N ILE A 101 -18.56 -16.68 12.33
CA ILE A 101 -18.69 -16.35 10.91
C ILE A 101 -17.42 -16.71 10.19
N VAL A 102 -17.53 -17.60 9.20
CA VAL A 102 -16.40 -18.07 8.40
C VAL A 102 -15.96 -17.01 7.38
N TYR A 103 -14.68 -16.74 7.34
CA TYR A 103 -14.08 -15.80 6.38
C TYR A 103 -12.76 -16.33 5.79
N ASP A 104 -12.36 -15.77 4.67
CA ASP A 104 -11.01 -15.93 4.12
C ASP A 104 -10.44 -14.58 3.67
N VAL A 105 -9.14 -14.59 3.30
CA VAL A 105 -8.42 -13.39 2.86
C VAL A 105 -7.80 -13.66 1.49
N CYS A 106 -8.19 -12.85 0.51
CA CYS A 106 -7.59 -12.80 -0.81
C CYS A 106 -6.61 -11.63 -0.88
N PRO A 107 -5.29 -11.87 -0.99
CA PRO A 107 -4.30 -10.80 -1.05
C PRO A 107 -4.49 -9.91 -2.27
N GLY A 108 -4.03 -8.67 -2.17
CA GLY A 108 -4.03 -7.69 -3.25
C GLY A 108 -2.64 -7.15 -3.56
N VAL A 109 -2.53 -6.39 -4.64
CA VAL A 109 -1.31 -5.64 -4.96
C VAL A 109 -1.28 -4.37 -4.12
N SER A 110 -0.41 -4.32 -3.12
CA SER A 110 -0.30 -3.15 -2.25
C SER A 110 0.17 -1.90 -2.99
N ALA A 111 -0.23 -0.74 -2.51
CA ALA A 111 0.10 0.55 -3.10
C ALA A 111 1.61 0.81 -3.21
N PHE A 112 2.44 0.23 -2.33
CA PHE A 112 3.90 0.38 -2.45
C PHE A 112 4.46 -0.33 -3.69
N CYS A 113 3.87 -1.44 -4.11
CA CYS A 113 4.21 -2.10 -5.38
C CYS A 113 3.79 -1.22 -6.58
N GLY A 114 2.61 -0.59 -6.49
CA GLY A 114 2.16 0.37 -7.50
C GLY A 114 3.08 1.57 -7.62
N ALA A 115 3.54 2.12 -6.49
CA ALA A 115 4.51 3.22 -6.49
C ALA A 115 5.87 2.82 -7.10
N ALA A 116 6.37 1.61 -6.81
CA ALA A 116 7.60 1.10 -7.43
C ALA A 116 7.46 0.99 -8.96
N SER A 117 6.31 0.47 -9.43
CA SER A 117 6.00 0.37 -10.86
C SER A 117 5.97 1.73 -11.53
N ALA A 118 5.25 2.71 -10.96
CA ALA A 118 5.18 4.08 -11.45
C ALA A 118 6.57 4.73 -11.54
N LEU A 119 7.40 4.53 -10.52
CA LEU A 119 8.77 5.04 -10.46
C LEU A 119 9.76 4.27 -11.33
N ARG A 120 9.40 3.07 -11.82
CA ARG A 120 10.30 2.10 -12.46
C ARG A 120 11.51 1.79 -11.58
N ALA A 121 11.27 1.63 -10.28
CA ALA A 121 12.29 1.44 -9.27
C ALA A 121 12.25 0.02 -8.70
N GLU A 122 13.44 -0.52 -8.44
CA GLU A 122 13.62 -1.66 -7.57
C GLU A 122 14.06 -1.14 -6.19
N TYR A 123 13.31 -1.47 -5.15
CA TYR A 123 13.59 -0.99 -3.79
C TYR A 123 14.84 -1.61 -3.17
N THR A 124 15.26 -2.78 -3.66
CA THR A 124 16.30 -3.63 -3.06
C THR A 124 17.52 -3.76 -3.97
N LEU A 125 18.13 -2.63 -4.32
CA LEU A 125 19.32 -2.60 -5.17
C LEU A 125 20.56 -3.08 -4.43
N PRO A 126 21.41 -3.93 -5.06
CA PRO A 126 22.71 -4.32 -4.50
C PRO A 126 23.58 -3.11 -4.16
N ASP A 127 24.24 -3.16 -3.00
CA ASP A 127 25.11 -2.12 -2.45
C ASP A 127 24.44 -0.77 -2.14
N VAL A 128 23.10 -0.68 -2.31
CA VAL A 128 22.32 0.52 -2.01
C VAL A 128 21.43 0.28 -0.79
N SER A 129 20.50 -0.67 -0.91
CA SER A 129 19.65 -1.10 0.18
C SER A 129 19.09 -2.49 -0.12
N GLN A 130 19.15 -3.38 0.86
CA GLN A 130 18.50 -4.71 0.79
C GLN A 130 17.30 -4.79 1.73
N THR A 131 16.91 -3.66 2.32
CA THR A 131 15.82 -3.53 3.28
C THR A 131 14.82 -2.49 2.79
N VAL A 132 13.54 -2.82 2.90
CA VAL A 132 12.44 -1.87 2.66
C VAL A 132 11.69 -1.66 3.96
N ILE A 133 11.66 -0.45 4.45
CA ILE A 133 10.92 -0.05 5.63
C ILE A 133 9.59 0.56 5.19
N ILE A 134 8.50 -0.15 5.45
CA ILE A 134 7.14 0.34 5.23
C ILE A 134 6.65 0.91 6.56
N THR A 135 6.38 2.20 6.59
CA THR A 135 5.96 2.90 7.82
C THR A 135 5.07 4.10 7.52
N ARG A 136 4.72 4.86 8.56
CA ARG A 136 3.98 6.11 8.49
C ARG A 136 4.46 7.10 9.54
N ALA A 137 4.31 8.39 9.30
CA ALA A 137 4.48 9.40 10.34
C ALA A 137 3.38 9.31 11.41
N PRO A 138 3.65 9.71 12.66
CA PRO A 138 2.63 9.84 13.69
C PRO A 138 1.66 10.96 13.29
N GLY A 139 0.39 10.60 13.12
CA GLY A 139 -0.69 11.53 12.79
C GLY A 139 -1.74 11.55 13.89
N ARG A 140 -3.02 11.38 13.53
CA ARG A 140 -4.12 11.28 14.50
C ARG A 140 -3.99 10.10 15.46
N THR A 141 -3.28 9.05 15.03
CA THR A 141 -2.97 7.88 15.85
C THR A 141 -1.46 7.81 16.10
N PRO A 142 -1.01 7.45 17.31
CA PRO A 142 0.40 7.38 17.64
C PRO A 142 1.12 6.26 16.87
N VAL A 143 2.45 6.36 16.84
CA VAL A 143 3.38 5.31 16.43
C VAL A 143 4.29 5.03 17.62
N PRO A 144 4.67 3.79 17.90
CA PRO A 144 5.62 3.49 18.97
C PRO A 144 6.92 4.30 18.81
N GLU A 145 7.47 4.82 19.90
CA GLU A 145 8.66 5.70 19.87
C GLU A 145 9.85 5.05 19.14
N ARG A 146 10.07 3.76 19.39
CA ARG A 146 11.13 2.97 18.71
C ARG A 146 10.94 2.87 17.18
N GLU A 147 9.73 3.12 16.68
CA GLU A 147 9.34 3.09 15.27
C GLU A 147 9.12 4.52 14.72
N SER A 148 9.64 5.54 15.42
CA SER A 148 9.63 6.92 14.92
C SER A 148 10.38 7.02 13.59
N ILE A 149 9.98 7.97 12.75
CA ILE A 149 10.66 8.21 11.46
C ILE A 149 12.16 8.39 11.66
N ARG A 150 12.57 9.16 12.68
CA ARG A 150 13.98 9.37 13.04
C ARG A 150 14.71 8.05 13.34
N SER A 151 14.12 7.20 14.17
CA SER A 151 14.73 5.91 14.53
C SER A 151 14.88 4.99 13.32
N LEU A 152 13.86 4.92 12.47
CA LEU A 152 13.88 4.09 11.25
C LEU A 152 14.83 4.66 10.19
N ALA A 153 14.89 5.99 10.06
CA ALA A 153 15.78 6.69 9.12
C ALA A 153 17.28 6.44 9.41
N ALA A 154 17.63 6.13 10.66
CA ALA A 154 19.01 5.80 11.03
C ALA A 154 19.58 4.56 10.29
N HIS A 155 18.72 3.71 9.76
CA HIS A 155 19.12 2.58 8.91
C HIS A 155 19.51 2.98 7.50
N GLN A 156 19.12 4.18 7.04
CA GLN A 156 19.35 4.69 5.67
C GLN A 156 18.90 3.70 4.57
N ALA A 157 17.93 2.85 4.89
CA ALA A 157 17.34 1.87 4.00
C ALA A 157 16.34 2.53 3.03
N THR A 158 15.83 1.80 2.07
CA THR A 158 14.68 2.27 1.30
C THR A 158 13.47 2.40 2.22
N MET A 159 12.85 3.59 2.29
CA MET A 159 11.63 3.81 3.07
C MET A 159 10.43 4.11 2.17
N VAL A 160 9.30 3.50 2.49
CA VAL A 160 8.01 3.77 1.84
C VAL A 160 7.01 4.22 2.91
N LEU A 161 6.57 5.47 2.80
CA LEU A 161 5.77 6.13 3.81
C LEU A 161 4.31 6.27 3.38
N PHE A 162 3.46 5.58 4.11
CA PHE A 162 2.00 5.62 3.96
C PHE A 162 1.41 6.74 4.82
N LEU A 163 0.21 7.21 4.49
CA LEU A 163 -0.62 8.09 5.32
C LEU A 163 0.09 9.36 5.83
N SER A 164 1.15 9.81 5.17
CA SER A 164 2.04 10.87 5.65
C SER A 164 2.02 12.13 4.79
N THR A 165 1.18 12.22 3.76
CA THR A 165 1.14 13.33 2.81
C THR A 165 0.90 14.69 3.46
N SER A 166 0.05 14.76 4.48
CA SER A 166 -0.25 16.00 5.21
C SER A 166 0.76 16.33 6.32
N LEU A 167 1.80 15.52 6.50
CA LEU A 167 2.78 15.62 7.60
C LEU A 167 4.21 15.79 7.08
N THR A 168 4.37 16.31 5.88
CA THR A 168 5.68 16.33 5.18
C THR A 168 6.71 17.24 5.79
N GLU A 169 6.32 18.29 6.51
CA GLU A 169 7.25 19.13 7.27
C GLU A 169 7.92 18.31 8.38
N LEU A 170 7.11 17.71 9.26
CA LEU A 170 7.58 16.79 10.29
C LEU A 170 8.40 15.64 9.70
N LEU A 171 7.90 15.06 8.60
CA LEU A 171 8.56 13.94 7.94
C LEU A 171 9.95 14.30 7.45
N GLN A 172 10.10 15.45 6.79
CA GLN A 172 11.38 15.95 6.30
C GLN A 172 12.38 16.15 7.44
N ASP A 173 11.96 16.83 8.52
CA ASP A 173 12.80 17.09 9.69
C ASP A 173 13.26 15.79 10.36
N GLU A 174 12.37 14.86 10.54
CA GLU A 174 12.69 13.56 11.16
C GLU A 174 13.59 12.68 10.28
N LEU A 175 13.43 12.72 8.95
CA LEU A 175 14.32 12.01 8.02
C LEU A 175 15.73 12.59 8.08
N LEU A 176 15.87 13.91 8.06
CA LEU A 176 17.18 14.59 8.19
C LEU A 176 17.82 14.31 9.55
N ALA A 177 17.06 14.43 10.63
CA ALA A 177 17.54 14.14 11.99
C ALA A 177 17.93 12.68 12.19
N GLY A 178 17.35 11.76 11.40
CA GLY A 178 17.64 10.33 11.42
C GLY A 178 18.84 9.93 10.56
N GLY A 179 19.43 10.83 9.77
CA GLY A 179 20.69 10.59 9.06
C GLY A 179 20.61 10.59 7.54
N TYR A 180 19.43 10.78 6.93
CA TYR A 180 19.38 11.10 5.51
C TYR A 180 19.93 12.50 5.26
N THR A 181 20.58 12.69 4.12
CA THR A 181 21.04 14.03 3.71
C THR A 181 19.95 14.78 2.97
N ALA A 182 20.08 16.11 2.89
CA ALA A 182 19.13 16.92 2.13
C ALA A 182 19.05 16.50 0.64
N ASP A 183 20.15 15.99 0.09
CA ASP A 183 20.27 15.56 -1.30
C ASP A 183 19.79 14.10 -1.51
N THR A 184 19.46 13.36 -0.44
CA THR A 184 18.94 11.99 -0.58
C THR A 184 17.72 11.98 -1.49
N PRO A 185 17.69 11.13 -2.55
CA PRO A 185 16.56 11.07 -3.46
C PRO A 185 15.25 10.69 -2.76
N ALA A 186 14.19 11.38 -3.14
CA ALA A 186 12.83 11.09 -2.72
C ALA A 186 11.85 11.22 -3.90
N ALA A 187 10.70 10.60 -3.78
CA ALA A 187 9.63 10.75 -4.74
C ALA A 187 8.26 10.70 -4.05
N VAL A 188 7.34 11.50 -4.54
CA VAL A 188 5.93 11.46 -4.14
C VAL A 188 5.12 10.92 -5.31
N VAL A 189 4.44 9.80 -5.11
CA VAL A 189 3.58 9.18 -6.12
C VAL A 189 2.13 9.39 -5.69
N TYR A 190 1.47 10.31 -6.37
CA TYR A 190 0.05 10.60 -6.17
C TYR A 190 -0.76 9.62 -6.99
N LYS A 191 -1.74 8.95 -6.35
CA LYS A 191 -2.66 8.02 -6.99
C LYS A 191 -1.94 7.00 -7.90
N ALA A 192 -0.93 6.29 -7.37
CA ALA A 192 -0.19 5.28 -8.12
C ALA A 192 -1.14 4.33 -8.88
N THR A 193 -0.90 4.13 -10.15
CA THR A 193 -1.66 3.30 -11.10
C THR A 193 -3.09 3.77 -11.44
N TRP A 194 -3.58 4.86 -10.85
CA TRP A 194 -4.85 5.46 -11.24
C TRP A 194 -4.69 6.26 -12.55
N PRO A 195 -5.81 6.58 -13.25
CA PRO A 195 -5.76 7.47 -14.43
C PRO A 195 -5.13 8.84 -14.15
N GLU A 196 -5.29 9.33 -12.90
CA GLU A 196 -4.73 10.62 -12.44
C GLU A 196 -3.39 10.46 -11.74
N GLU A 197 -2.63 9.43 -12.04
CA GLU A 197 -1.28 9.23 -11.50
C GLU A 197 -0.37 10.42 -11.82
N HIS A 198 0.31 10.94 -10.80
CA HIS A 198 1.38 11.93 -10.96
C HIS A 198 2.58 11.55 -10.09
N ILE A 199 3.78 11.75 -10.64
CA ILE A 199 5.04 11.47 -9.98
C ILE A 199 5.81 12.77 -9.81
N PHE A 200 6.19 13.07 -8.58
CA PHE A 200 7.01 14.22 -8.24
C PHE A 200 8.34 13.73 -7.67
N ARG A 201 9.41 13.79 -8.46
CA ARG A 201 10.76 13.49 -8.00
C ARG A 201 11.32 14.71 -7.27
N CYS A 202 11.92 14.48 -6.12
CA CYS A 202 12.48 15.51 -5.26
C CYS A 202 13.66 14.91 -4.45
N THR A 203 14.12 15.64 -3.47
CA THR A 203 15.05 15.16 -2.45
C THR A 203 14.40 15.26 -1.07
N VAL A 204 15.02 14.68 -0.05
CA VAL A 204 14.56 14.83 1.32
C VAL A 204 14.47 16.32 1.70
N GLY A 205 15.47 17.13 1.31
CA GLY A 205 15.49 18.57 1.61
C GLY A 205 14.40 19.39 0.91
N THR A 206 13.81 18.91 -0.17
CA THR A 206 12.74 19.62 -0.92
C THR A 206 11.39 18.92 -0.86
N LEU A 207 11.26 17.88 -0.04
CA LEU A 207 10.05 17.06 0.05
C LEU A 207 8.82 17.87 0.44
N HIS A 208 8.91 18.67 1.49
CA HIS A 208 7.79 19.49 1.99
C HIS A 208 7.34 20.51 0.95
N GLU A 209 8.28 21.24 0.36
CA GLU A 209 7.99 22.22 -0.70
C GLU A 209 7.34 21.55 -1.91
N THR A 210 7.82 20.37 -2.31
CA THR A 210 7.26 19.61 -3.44
C THR A 210 5.80 19.22 -3.18
N VAL A 211 5.49 18.75 -1.99
CA VAL A 211 4.11 18.31 -1.65
C VAL A 211 3.16 19.52 -1.55
N THR A 212 3.58 20.55 -0.85
CA THR A 212 2.76 21.76 -0.64
C THR A 212 2.60 22.58 -1.92
N GLY A 213 3.67 22.75 -2.69
CA GLY A 213 3.64 23.48 -3.98
C GLY A 213 2.74 22.82 -5.03
N ASN A 214 2.51 21.50 -4.93
CA ASN A 214 1.59 20.77 -5.81
C ASN A 214 0.21 20.51 -5.18
N GLY A 215 -0.08 21.09 -4.02
CA GLY A 215 -1.39 21.00 -3.35
C GLY A 215 -1.78 19.59 -2.92
N LEU A 216 -0.80 18.70 -2.69
CA LEU A 216 -1.05 17.31 -2.31
C LEU A 216 -1.39 17.23 -0.82
N THR A 217 -2.52 16.62 -0.48
CA THR A 217 -2.99 16.48 0.91
C THR A 217 -3.25 15.05 1.34
N LYS A 218 -3.49 14.16 0.38
CA LYS A 218 -3.86 12.75 0.61
C LYS A 218 -3.55 11.89 -0.62
N THR A 219 -3.72 10.58 -0.48
CA THR A 219 -3.66 9.58 -1.58
C THR A 219 -2.31 9.57 -2.30
N SER A 220 -1.24 9.84 -1.56
CA SER A 220 0.13 9.76 -2.06
C SER A 220 0.96 8.80 -1.22
N LEU A 221 1.90 8.14 -1.87
CA LEU A 221 3.01 7.44 -1.23
C LEU A 221 4.29 8.25 -1.39
N ILE A 222 5.08 8.28 -0.34
CA ILE A 222 6.40 8.91 -0.36
C ILE A 222 7.43 7.80 -0.29
N VAL A 223 8.35 7.79 -1.25
CA VAL A 223 9.49 6.86 -1.31
C VAL A 223 10.76 7.64 -1.08
N VAL A 224 11.61 7.17 -0.18
CA VAL A 224 12.87 7.81 0.19
C VAL A 224 14.00 6.80 0.11
N GLY A 225 15.11 7.20 -0.48
CA GLY A 225 16.33 6.42 -0.47
C GLY A 225 17.07 6.40 -1.80
N ASN A 226 18.31 5.95 -1.74
CA ASN A 226 19.22 5.89 -2.90
C ASN A 226 18.78 4.87 -3.96
N CYS A 227 17.77 4.04 -3.69
CA CYS A 227 17.12 3.19 -4.71
C CYS A 227 16.50 4.01 -5.85
N LEU A 228 16.27 5.30 -5.66
CA LEU A 228 15.76 6.25 -6.66
C LEU A 228 16.87 6.96 -7.44
N GLY A 229 18.13 6.75 -7.06
CA GLY A 229 19.32 7.29 -7.74
C GLY A 229 19.81 6.39 -8.87
N ASP A 230 20.87 6.85 -9.54
CA ASP A 230 21.45 6.16 -10.71
C ASP A 230 22.67 5.29 -10.38
N SER A 231 23.14 5.32 -9.13
CA SER A 231 24.36 4.60 -8.70
C SER A 231 24.00 3.33 -7.94
N TYR A 232 24.31 2.18 -8.52
CA TYR A 232 24.14 0.88 -7.88
C TYR A 232 25.10 -0.15 -8.47
N LEU A 233 25.38 -1.22 -7.75
CA LEU A 233 26.13 -2.36 -8.26
C LEU A 233 25.20 -3.31 -9.04
N ARG A 234 25.71 -3.81 -10.16
CA ARG A 234 24.97 -4.84 -10.91
C ARG A 234 24.84 -6.11 -10.06
N SER A 235 23.67 -6.70 -10.06
CA SER A 235 23.43 -7.97 -9.40
C SER A 235 24.40 -9.04 -9.89
N LEU A 236 25.06 -9.73 -8.97
CA LEU A 236 25.92 -10.88 -9.31
C LEU A 236 25.13 -12.01 -9.98
N LEU A 237 23.84 -12.11 -9.74
CA LEU A 237 22.99 -13.14 -10.34
C LEU A 237 23.08 -13.19 -11.87
N TYR A 238 23.22 -12.02 -12.52
CA TYR A 238 23.38 -11.91 -13.97
C TYR A 238 24.85 -11.76 -14.42
N HIS A 239 25.81 -11.80 -13.49
CA HIS A 239 27.23 -11.69 -13.85
C HIS A 239 27.67 -12.93 -14.65
N PRO A 240 28.42 -12.78 -15.77
CA PRO A 240 28.82 -13.91 -16.61
C PRO A 240 29.57 -15.01 -15.85
N ASN A 241 30.44 -14.63 -14.91
CA ASN A 241 31.27 -15.58 -14.14
C ASN A 241 30.55 -16.12 -12.89
N PHE A 242 29.30 -15.75 -12.62
CA PHE A 242 28.56 -16.23 -11.46
C PHE A 242 27.85 -17.54 -11.78
N THR A 243 28.20 -18.60 -11.04
CA THR A 243 27.55 -19.90 -11.16
C THR A 243 26.27 -19.91 -10.31
N THR A 244 25.16 -20.26 -10.92
CA THR A 244 23.89 -20.53 -10.25
C THR A 244 23.55 -22.03 -10.33
N GLU A 245 22.48 -22.44 -9.67
CA GLU A 245 21.96 -23.79 -9.81
C GLU A 245 21.63 -24.18 -11.27
N PHE A 246 21.24 -23.17 -12.09
CA PHE A 246 20.79 -23.37 -13.47
C PHE A 246 21.84 -22.94 -14.53
N ARG A 247 22.92 -22.26 -14.14
CA ARG A 247 23.92 -21.72 -15.07
C ARG A 247 25.33 -21.79 -14.49
N LYS A 248 26.25 -22.43 -15.22
CA LYS A 248 27.70 -22.34 -14.92
C LYS A 248 28.23 -20.98 -15.36
N GLY A 249 29.00 -20.32 -14.49
CA GLY A 249 29.74 -19.11 -14.85
C GLY A 249 30.79 -19.40 -15.93
N ALA A 250 31.07 -18.42 -16.79
CA ALA A 250 32.21 -18.48 -17.70
C ALA A 250 33.50 -18.47 -16.88
N GLN A 251 34.50 -19.29 -17.27
CA GLN A 251 35.82 -19.30 -16.69
C GLN A 251 36.65 -18.11 -17.24
#